data_9b8546df522d6d2bd96636e184ffc4ae
#
_entry.id   9b8546df522d6d2bd96636e184ffc4ae
#
_cell.length_a   1.000
_cell.length_b   1.000
_cell.length_c   1.000
_cell.angle_alpha   90.00
_cell.angle_beta   90.00
_cell.angle_gamma   90.00
#
_symmetry.space_group_name_H-M   'P 1'
#
loop_
_entity.id
_entity.type
_entity.pdbx_description
1 polymer ?
#
loop_
_entity_poly.entity_id
_entity_poly.type
_entity_poly.pdbx_seq_one_letter_code
_entity_poly.pdbx_strand_id
1 'polypeptide(L)'
;MFPIRRFAWFRSLCARSVLVGALFVAAPLHAATMTVYKTATCGCCSAWVEHVREAGFDVEAIDVERSGLIERKQKFGVDQRLASCHTARIDGYVIEGHVPAADIRRLLEERPDVAGLAVPGMPTGSPGMEYGDRVDPYRVIAFDKQGGMRIFAEYGN
;
A
#
# COMPACT_ATOMS: atom_id res chain seq x y z
N MET A 1 57.95 -2.35 -72.03
CA MET A 1 56.60 -1.83 -71.85
C MET A 1 56.08 -2.46 -70.55
N PHE A 2 56.27 -1.81 -69.40
CA PHE A 2 55.92 -2.33 -68.08
C PHE A 2 54.83 -1.47 -67.49
N PRO A 3 53.72 -2.06 -66.93
CA PRO A 3 52.68 -1.28 -66.28
C PRO A 3 53.01 -1.06 -64.78
N ILE A 4 52.78 0.15 -64.38
CA ILE A 4 52.99 0.69 -63.04
C ILE A 4 51.93 0.11 -62.08
N ARG A 5 52.37 -0.59 -60.99
CA ARG A 5 51.50 -1.04 -59.88
C ARG A 5 51.20 0.13 -58.93
N ARG A 6 49.93 0.51 -58.83
CA ARG A 6 49.44 1.45 -57.82
C ARG A 6 49.21 0.69 -56.50
N PHE A 7 49.96 1.05 -55.47
CA PHE A 7 49.74 0.62 -54.11
C PHE A 7 48.61 1.42 -53.49
N ALA A 8 47.50 0.76 -53.17
CA ALA A 8 46.41 1.33 -52.41
C ALA A 8 46.69 1.24 -50.91
N TRP A 9 46.81 2.39 -50.29
CA TRP A 9 46.95 2.49 -48.81
C TRP A 9 45.56 2.33 -48.19
N PHE A 10 45.35 1.19 -47.51
CA PHE A 10 44.21 1.01 -46.61
C PHE A 10 44.47 1.74 -45.29
N ARG A 11 43.78 2.86 -45.10
CA ARG A 11 43.70 3.56 -43.80
C ARG A 11 42.66 2.85 -42.94
N SER A 12 43.10 2.01 -42.00
CA SER A 12 42.25 1.46 -40.94
C SER A 12 41.77 2.58 -40.02
N LEU A 13 40.50 2.94 -40.12
CA LEU A 13 39.83 3.74 -39.10
C LEU A 13 39.48 2.80 -37.90
N CYS A 14 40.28 2.91 -36.84
CA CYS A 14 39.86 2.37 -35.53
C CYS A 14 38.67 3.18 -34.98
N ALA A 15 37.45 2.67 -35.14
CA ALA A 15 36.29 3.19 -34.46
C ALA A 15 36.42 2.89 -32.95
N ARG A 16 36.71 3.92 -32.15
CA ARG A 16 36.63 3.83 -30.67
C ARG A 16 35.18 3.90 -30.27
N SER A 17 34.60 2.74 -30.01
CA SER A 17 33.26 2.63 -29.36
C SER A 17 33.35 3.11 -27.92
N VAL A 18 32.84 4.32 -27.63
CA VAL A 18 32.66 4.82 -26.28
C VAL A 18 31.40 4.17 -25.72
N LEU A 19 31.55 3.17 -24.86
CA LEU A 19 30.45 2.63 -24.05
C LEU A 19 30.09 3.70 -23.00
N VAL A 20 29.00 4.44 -23.24
CA VAL A 20 28.37 5.30 -22.23
C VAL A 20 27.58 4.37 -21.29
N GLY A 21 28.18 4.00 -20.18
CA GLY A 21 27.47 3.30 -19.10
C GLY A 21 26.44 4.22 -18.47
N ALA A 22 25.14 3.94 -18.70
CA ALA A 22 24.07 4.61 -18.00
C ALA A 22 24.08 4.15 -16.54
N LEU A 23 24.56 5.00 -15.62
CA LEU A 23 24.38 4.81 -14.18
C LEU A 23 22.88 4.96 -13.87
N PHE A 24 22.18 3.84 -13.68
CA PHE A 24 20.85 3.85 -13.05
C PHE A 24 21.03 4.21 -11.58
N VAL A 25 20.81 5.46 -11.23
CA VAL A 25 20.65 5.90 -9.83
C VAL A 25 19.30 5.40 -9.39
N ALA A 26 19.25 4.28 -8.66
CA ALA A 26 18.06 3.83 -7.97
C ALA A 26 17.71 4.89 -6.90
N ALA A 27 16.63 5.64 -7.13
CA ALA A 27 16.09 6.53 -6.11
C ALA A 27 15.68 5.68 -4.89
N PRO A 28 15.98 6.09 -3.65
CA PRO A 28 15.52 5.39 -2.47
C PRO A 28 13.99 5.36 -2.50
N LEU A 29 13.42 4.16 -2.54
CA LEU A 29 12.00 3.95 -2.39
C LEU A 29 11.66 4.29 -0.92
N HIS A 30 11.24 5.53 -0.65
CA HIS A 30 10.72 5.88 0.66
C HIS A 30 9.43 5.09 0.85
N ALA A 31 9.46 4.14 1.78
CA ALA A 31 8.24 3.49 2.22
C ALA A 31 7.30 4.57 2.78
N ALA A 32 6.08 4.67 2.22
CA ALA A 32 5.11 5.66 2.68
C ALA A 32 4.73 5.34 4.14
N THR A 33 4.81 6.33 5.02
CA THR A 33 4.39 6.20 6.41
C THR A 33 2.86 6.09 6.47
N MET A 34 2.36 5.08 7.18
CA MET A 34 0.94 4.90 7.47
C MET A 34 0.56 5.70 8.69
N THR A 35 -0.32 6.69 8.55
CA THR A 35 -0.87 7.43 9.70
C THR A 35 -2.18 6.81 10.15
N VAL A 36 -2.24 6.33 11.39
CA VAL A 36 -3.41 5.64 11.99
C VAL A 36 -4.06 6.52 13.04
N TYR A 37 -5.35 6.75 12.92
CA TYR A 37 -6.16 7.48 13.92
C TYR A 37 -7.04 6.48 14.68
N LYS A 38 -6.87 6.43 15.99
CA LYS A 38 -7.61 5.54 16.91
C LYS A 38 -7.91 6.26 18.23
N THR A 39 -8.77 5.68 19.07
CA THR A 39 -8.90 6.16 20.44
C THR A 39 -7.86 5.50 21.35
N ALA A 40 -7.39 6.22 22.38
CA ALA A 40 -6.34 5.73 23.30
C ALA A 40 -6.70 4.40 23.98
N THR A 41 -8.00 4.18 24.24
CA THR A 41 -8.50 2.98 24.95
C THR A 41 -8.83 1.81 24.02
N CYS A 42 -8.63 1.93 22.71
CA CYS A 42 -8.94 0.87 21.75
C CYS A 42 -7.83 -0.19 21.70
N GLY A 43 -7.99 -1.27 22.45
CA GLY A 43 -7.00 -2.36 22.50
C GLY A 43 -6.82 -3.10 21.18
N CYS A 44 -7.93 -3.45 20.49
CA CYS A 44 -7.86 -4.09 19.18
C CYS A 44 -7.23 -3.21 18.09
N CYS A 45 -7.42 -1.88 18.18
CA CYS A 45 -6.75 -0.95 17.28
C CYS A 45 -5.22 -0.95 17.49
N SER A 46 -4.78 -1.04 18.75
CA SER A 46 -3.35 -1.13 19.07
C SER A 46 -2.77 -2.46 18.58
N ALA A 47 -3.49 -3.57 18.74
CA ALA A 47 -3.08 -4.87 18.22
C ALA A 47 -2.99 -4.85 16.67
N TRP A 48 -3.92 -4.19 15.97
CA TRP A 48 -3.83 -4.03 14.52
C TRP A 48 -2.62 -3.16 14.11
N VAL A 49 -2.31 -2.11 14.85
CA VAL A 49 -1.10 -1.29 14.60
C VAL A 49 0.17 -2.15 14.70
N GLU A 50 0.26 -3.04 15.69
CA GLU A 50 1.40 -3.97 15.78
C GLU A 50 1.43 -4.95 14.62
N HIS A 51 0.29 -5.52 14.22
CA HIS A 51 0.18 -6.40 13.06
C HIS A 51 0.76 -5.76 11.77
N VAL A 52 0.43 -4.50 11.49
CA VAL A 52 0.96 -3.82 10.29
C VAL A 52 2.42 -3.42 10.45
N ARG A 53 2.89 -3.10 11.67
CA ARG A 53 4.32 -2.87 11.95
C ARG A 53 5.15 -4.14 11.75
N GLU A 54 4.70 -5.27 12.28
CA GLU A 54 5.35 -6.58 12.11
C GLU A 54 5.41 -6.99 10.63
N ALA A 55 4.43 -6.57 9.84
CA ALA A 55 4.44 -6.73 8.39
C ALA A 55 5.39 -5.76 7.66
N GLY A 56 6.11 -4.88 8.37
CA GLY A 56 7.13 -3.99 7.82
C GLY A 56 6.63 -2.63 7.35
N PHE A 57 5.41 -2.23 7.73
CA PHE A 57 4.94 -0.86 7.48
C PHE A 57 5.53 0.12 8.50
N ASP A 58 5.94 1.31 8.03
CA ASP A 58 6.24 2.43 8.89
C ASP A 58 4.92 3.06 9.36
N VAL A 59 4.67 3.11 10.70
CA VAL A 59 3.36 3.48 11.25
C VAL A 59 3.47 4.55 12.33
N GLU A 60 2.82 5.68 12.08
CA GLU A 60 2.53 6.73 13.04
C GLU A 60 1.10 6.54 13.58
N ALA A 61 0.95 6.17 14.84
CA ALA A 61 -0.35 6.02 15.50
C ALA A 61 -0.68 7.27 16.33
N ILE A 62 -1.83 7.89 16.05
CA ILE A 62 -2.30 9.13 16.68
C ILE A 62 -3.58 8.83 17.45
N ASP A 63 -3.52 9.03 18.76
CA ASP A 63 -4.70 8.94 19.61
C ASP A 63 -5.55 10.19 19.48
N VAL A 64 -6.85 9.98 19.26
CA VAL A 64 -7.82 11.05 19.09
C VAL A 64 -9.08 10.76 19.90
N GLU A 65 -9.84 11.81 20.22
CA GLU A 65 -11.17 11.65 20.79
C GLU A 65 -12.14 11.01 19.79
N ARG A 66 -13.16 10.34 20.29
CA ARG A 66 -14.18 9.66 19.45
C ARG A 66 -14.79 10.60 18.40
N SER A 67 -15.13 11.83 18.78
CA SER A 67 -15.67 12.85 17.86
C SER A 67 -14.70 13.19 16.73
N GLY A 68 -13.42 13.38 17.07
CA GLY A 68 -12.36 13.64 16.11
C GLY A 68 -12.08 12.45 15.18
N LEU A 69 -12.29 11.21 15.65
CA LEU A 69 -12.20 10.04 14.80
C LEU A 69 -13.34 9.98 13.78
N ILE A 70 -14.57 10.27 14.22
CA ILE A 70 -15.76 10.33 13.34
C ILE A 70 -15.56 11.41 12.26
N GLU A 71 -15.10 12.59 12.64
CA GLU A 71 -14.81 13.67 11.69
C GLU A 71 -13.78 13.27 10.64
N ARG A 72 -12.72 12.57 11.05
CA ARG A 72 -11.69 12.06 10.10
C ARG A 72 -12.25 11.05 9.11
N LYS A 73 -13.07 10.10 9.58
CA LYS A 73 -13.73 9.13 8.70
C LYS A 73 -14.60 9.82 7.65
N GLN A 74 -15.39 10.81 8.06
CA GLN A 74 -16.21 11.61 7.16
C GLN A 74 -15.35 12.38 6.13
N LYS A 75 -14.28 13.04 6.60
CA LYS A 75 -13.34 13.77 5.74
C LYS A 75 -12.63 12.85 4.74
N PHE A 76 -12.39 11.60 5.11
CA PHE A 76 -11.77 10.60 4.24
C PHE A 76 -12.77 9.89 3.32
N GLY A 77 -14.05 10.20 3.41
CA GLY A 77 -15.10 9.61 2.57
C GLY A 77 -15.46 8.18 2.97
N VAL A 78 -15.22 7.80 4.21
CA VAL A 78 -15.65 6.49 4.73
C VAL A 78 -17.17 6.51 4.93
N ASP A 79 -17.87 5.66 4.16
CA ASP A 79 -19.30 5.45 4.33
C ASP A 79 -19.58 4.80 5.70
N GLN A 80 -20.67 5.21 6.37
CA GLN A 80 -21.04 4.67 7.69
C GLN A 80 -21.20 3.14 7.68
N ARG A 81 -21.62 2.56 6.57
CA ARG A 81 -21.73 1.08 6.39
C ARG A 81 -20.40 0.36 6.43
N LEU A 82 -19.30 1.09 6.16
CA LEU A 82 -17.92 0.57 6.18
C LEU A 82 -17.20 0.84 7.49
N ALA A 83 -17.81 1.63 8.38
CA ALA A 83 -17.15 2.12 9.60
C ALA A 83 -16.72 0.99 10.54
N SER A 84 -15.52 1.14 11.10
CA SER A 84 -14.91 0.28 12.09
C SER A 84 -14.35 1.11 13.26
N CYS A 85 -13.43 0.57 14.07
CA CYS A 85 -12.95 1.21 15.30
C CYS A 85 -11.79 2.21 15.06
N HIS A 86 -11.06 2.12 13.96
CA HIS A 86 -9.98 3.05 13.59
C HIS A 86 -10.01 3.35 12.09
N THR A 87 -9.24 4.36 11.67
CA THR A 87 -9.03 4.68 10.27
C THR A 87 -7.58 5.08 10.04
N ALA A 88 -7.01 4.73 8.89
CA ALA A 88 -5.65 5.07 8.54
C ALA A 88 -5.53 5.65 7.14
N ARG A 89 -4.38 6.29 6.87
CA ARG A 89 -4.01 6.72 5.52
C ARG A 89 -2.60 6.26 5.18
N ILE A 90 -2.44 5.76 3.98
CA ILE A 90 -1.15 5.42 3.41
C ILE A 90 -1.16 5.70 1.91
N ASP A 91 -0.18 6.45 1.43
CA ASP A 91 0.05 6.71 -0.01
C ASP A 91 -1.21 7.14 -0.79
N GLY A 92 -2.05 7.97 -0.17
CA GLY A 92 -3.30 8.48 -0.73
C GLY A 92 -4.53 7.62 -0.47
N TYR A 93 -4.37 6.35 -0.12
CA TYR A 93 -5.46 5.44 0.22
C TYR A 93 -5.93 5.57 1.66
N VAL A 94 -7.18 5.23 1.89
CA VAL A 94 -7.80 5.10 3.22
C VAL A 94 -7.87 3.62 3.57
N ILE A 95 -7.48 3.28 4.80
CA ILE A 95 -7.63 1.94 5.36
C ILE A 95 -8.56 2.04 6.57
N GLU A 96 -9.71 1.40 6.49
CA GLU A 96 -10.74 1.45 7.52
C GLU A 96 -10.83 0.11 8.24
N GLY A 97 -10.57 0.12 9.55
CA GLY A 97 -10.67 -1.08 10.39
C GLY A 97 -9.59 -2.13 10.12
N HIS A 98 -9.90 -3.36 10.44
CA HIS A 98 -8.97 -4.47 10.60
C HIS A 98 -8.54 -5.14 9.27
N VAL A 99 -8.14 -4.32 8.28
CA VAL A 99 -7.67 -4.80 6.97
C VAL A 99 -6.34 -5.53 7.14
N PRO A 100 -6.20 -6.77 6.62
CA PRO A 100 -4.94 -7.51 6.66
C PRO A 100 -3.80 -6.78 5.96
N ALA A 101 -2.60 -6.82 6.54
CA ALA A 101 -1.40 -6.19 5.98
C ALA A 101 -1.08 -6.67 4.55
N ALA A 102 -1.38 -7.94 4.24
CA ALA A 102 -1.22 -8.49 2.89
C ALA A 102 -2.10 -7.79 1.86
N ASP A 103 -3.36 -7.46 2.22
CA ASP A 103 -4.27 -6.74 1.34
C ASP A 103 -3.87 -5.27 1.17
N ILE A 104 -3.33 -4.64 2.22
CA ILE A 104 -2.76 -3.28 2.12
C ILE A 104 -1.57 -3.29 1.17
N ARG A 105 -0.69 -4.28 1.26
CA ARG A 105 0.45 -4.42 0.35
C ARG A 105 0.00 -4.59 -1.10
N ARG A 106 -0.96 -5.48 -1.34
CA ARG A 106 -1.55 -5.70 -2.66
C ARG A 106 -2.20 -4.42 -3.22
N LEU A 107 -2.93 -3.66 -2.39
CA LEU A 107 -3.49 -2.36 -2.78
C LEU A 107 -2.40 -1.39 -3.27
N LEU A 108 -1.28 -1.32 -2.54
CA LEU A 108 -0.17 -0.41 -2.88
C LEU A 108 0.60 -0.87 -4.13
N GLU A 109 0.66 -2.17 -4.39
CA GLU A 109 1.30 -2.75 -5.58
C GLU A 109 0.42 -2.59 -6.82
N GLU A 110 -0.86 -2.95 -6.73
CA GLU A 110 -1.81 -2.91 -7.86
C GLU A 110 -2.28 -1.50 -8.21
N ARG A 111 -2.27 -0.58 -7.25
CA ARG A 111 -2.68 0.84 -7.39
C ARG A 111 -4.03 1.03 -8.09
N PRO A 112 -5.08 0.30 -7.71
CA PRO A 112 -6.38 0.44 -8.34
C PRO A 112 -6.99 1.84 -8.10
N ASP A 113 -7.86 2.26 -9.01
CA ASP A 113 -8.62 3.53 -8.85
C ASP A 113 -9.76 3.34 -7.84
N VAL A 114 -9.41 3.41 -6.56
CA VAL A 114 -10.31 3.34 -5.41
C VAL A 114 -9.89 4.36 -4.35
N ALA A 115 -10.79 4.72 -3.44
CA ALA A 115 -10.46 5.58 -2.30
C ALA A 115 -9.72 4.81 -1.20
N GLY A 116 -9.99 3.51 -1.04
CA GLY A 116 -9.36 2.69 -0.02
C GLY A 116 -9.96 1.31 0.15
N LEU A 117 -9.54 0.65 1.25
CA LEU A 117 -10.04 -0.65 1.70
C LEU A 117 -10.73 -0.51 3.07
N ALA A 118 -11.73 -1.35 3.32
CA ALA A 118 -12.42 -1.42 4.59
C ALA A 118 -12.71 -2.86 5.02
N VAL A 119 -12.57 -3.14 6.31
CA VAL A 119 -13.20 -4.28 6.99
C VAL A 119 -14.29 -3.71 7.90
N PRO A 120 -15.57 -3.78 7.50
CA PRO A 120 -16.67 -3.23 8.28
C PRO A 120 -16.81 -3.91 9.63
N GLY A 121 -17.08 -3.14 10.67
CA GLY A 121 -17.22 -3.67 12.03
C GLY A 121 -15.88 -4.16 12.60
N MET A 122 -15.94 -5.24 13.38
CA MET A 122 -14.79 -5.84 14.09
C MET A 122 -14.95 -7.36 14.08
N PRO A 123 -14.83 -8.04 12.91
CA PRO A 123 -15.04 -9.48 12.84
C PRO A 123 -13.95 -10.24 13.60
N THR A 124 -14.37 -11.25 14.38
CA THR A 124 -13.45 -12.12 15.10
C THR A 124 -12.51 -12.83 14.12
N GLY A 125 -11.22 -12.88 14.44
CA GLY A 125 -10.19 -13.50 13.60
C GLY A 125 -9.63 -12.57 12.52
N SER A 126 -10.15 -11.33 12.35
CA SER A 126 -9.43 -10.31 11.60
C SER A 126 -8.22 -9.80 12.41
N PRO A 127 -7.17 -9.25 11.76
CA PRO A 127 -5.95 -8.83 12.45
C PRO A 127 -6.21 -7.86 13.60
N GLY A 128 -5.74 -8.20 14.81
CA GLY A 128 -6.00 -7.45 16.05
C GLY A 128 -7.36 -7.79 16.71
N MET A 129 -8.13 -8.71 16.12
CA MET A 129 -9.41 -9.23 16.65
C MET A 129 -9.38 -10.75 16.81
N GLU A 130 -8.21 -11.32 16.98
CA GLU A 130 -8.00 -12.74 17.22
C GLU A 130 -8.53 -13.11 18.61
N TYR A 131 -9.39 -14.15 18.67
CA TYR A 131 -9.93 -14.68 19.91
C TYR A 131 -9.93 -16.21 19.87
N GLY A 132 -8.84 -16.82 20.35
CA GLY A 132 -8.57 -18.25 20.17
C GLY A 132 -8.51 -18.62 18.70
N ASP A 133 -9.06 -19.79 18.35
CA ASP A 133 -9.05 -20.31 16.97
C ASP A 133 -10.31 -19.92 16.17
N ARG A 134 -11.16 -19.08 16.72
CA ARG A 134 -12.41 -18.68 16.08
C ARG A 134 -12.13 -17.61 15.00
N VAL A 135 -12.63 -17.87 13.80
CA VAL A 135 -12.64 -16.92 12.68
C VAL A 135 -14.07 -16.80 12.15
N ASP A 136 -14.66 -15.61 12.27
CA ASP A 136 -15.94 -15.31 11.62
C ASP A 136 -15.66 -14.94 10.15
N PRO A 137 -16.50 -15.37 9.18
CA PRO A 137 -16.34 -14.94 7.78
C PRO A 137 -16.41 -13.41 7.65
N TYR A 138 -15.43 -12.81 6.96
CA TYR A 138 -15.44 -11.38 6.70
C TYR A 138 -14.89 -11.04 5.31
N ARG A 139 -15.16 -9.81 4.88
CA ARG A 139 -14.74 -9.29 3.59
C ARG A 139 -13.91 -8.04 3.75
N VAL A 140 -12.91 -7.93 2.91
CA VAL A 140 -12.23 -6.66 2.63
C VAL A 140 -12.96 -6.02 1.45
N ILE A 141 -13.45 -4.81 1.66
CA ILE A 141 -14.21 -4.05 0.67
C ILE A 141 -13.32 -2.94 0.10
N ALA A 142 -13.13 -2.91 -1.21
CA ALA A 142 -12.60 -1.74 -1.88
C ALA A 142 -13.75 -0.76 -2.14
N PHE A 143 -13.55 0.52 -1.81
CA PHE A 143 -14.55 1.57 -1.99
C PHE A 143 -13.98 2.78 -2.75
N ASP A 144 -14.82 3.47 -3.49
CA ASP A 144 -14.46 4.68 -4.23
C ASP A 144 -15.09 5.95 -3.63
N LYS A 145 -14.72 7.10 -4.18
CA LYS A 145 -15.24 8.42 -3.73
C LYS A 145 -16.69 8.67 -4.13
N GLN A 146 -17.23 7.88 -5.04
CA GLN A 146 -18.60 7.98 -5.55
C GLN A 146 -19.56 7.08 -4.76
N GLY A 147 -19.06 6.29 -3.80
CA GLY A 147 -19.84 5.36 -2.98
C GLY A 147 -19.96 3.96 -3.59
N GLY A 148 -19.23 3.67 -4.68
CA GLY A 148 -19.09 2.33 -5.23
C GLY A 148 -18.30 1.43 -4.29
N MET A 149 -18.73 0.16 -4.19
CA MET A 149 -18.14 -0.83 -3.31
C MET A 149 -18.00 -2.16 -4.04
N ARG A 150 -16.85 -2.85 -3.86
CA ARG A 150 -16.63 -4.19 -4.39
C ARG A 150 -15.81 -5.03 -3.42
N ILE A 151 -15.98 -6.34 -3.48
CA ILE A 151 -15.17 -7.26 -2.70
C ILE A 151 -13.73 -7.21 -3.22
N PHE A 152 -12.77 -6.99 -2.33
CA PHE A 152 -11.34 -7.04 -2.61
C PHE A 152 -10.76 -8.39 -2.18
N ALA A 153 -11.12 -8.89 -0.98
CA ALA A 153 -10.75 -10.20 -0.46
C ALA A 153 -11.84 -10.77 0.45
N GLU A 154 -11.83 -12.10 0.66
CA GLU A 154 -12.73 -12.83 1.57
C GLU A 154 -11.91 -13.75 2.47
N TYR A 155 -12.33 -13.87 3.73
CA TYR A 155 -11.66 -14.62 4.78
C TYR A 155 -12.66 -15.45 5.59
N GLY A 156 -12.19 -16.54 6.19
CA GLY A 156 -13.01 -17.37 7.11
C GLY A 156 -14.04 -18.27 6.40
N ASN A 157 -13.86 -18.57 5.11
CA ASN A 157 -14.72 -19.49 4.35
C ASN A 157 -14.29 -20.95 4.53
#